data_89656536961d716b6725b8de072b5f7c
#
_entry.id   89656536961d716b6725b8de072b5f7c
#
_cell.length_a   1.000
_cell.length_b   1.000
_cell.length_c   1.000
_cell.angle_alpha   90.00
_cell.angle_beta   90.00
_cell.angle_gamma   90.00
#
_symmetry.space_group_name_H-M   'P 1'
#
loop_
_entity.id
_entity.type
_entity.pdbx_description
1 polymer ?
#
loop_
_entity_poly.entity_id
_entity_poly.type
_entity_poly.pdbx_seq_one_letter_code
_entity_poly.pdbx_strand_id
1 'polypeptide(L)'
;MKVKLLVLAVVGMLAVAAAASAARLDVIYGTAGADTLAGTTGADVIYARAGGDTVRGRAGNDVLYGGAGNDVMWPGSGVDVQYGGTGNDVLHALANDNQPDILDCGPGFDTAIVIEHDPARFRGCEQILRLSPEEAAALAASGGDS
;
A
#
# COMPACT_ATOMS: atom_id res chain seq x y z
N MET A 1 2.62 -55.54 -45.41
CA MET A 1 3.44 -54.71 -44.49
C MET A 1 2.51 -53.81 -43.73
N LYS A 2 2.26 -54.09 -42.44
CA LYS A 2 1.34 -53.30 -41.61
C LYS A 2 2.17 -52.27 -40.86
N VAL A 3 2.01 -51.00 -41.23
CA VAL A 3 2.62 -49.88 -40.49
C VAL A 3 1.80 -49.67 -39.23
N LYS A 4 2.36 -49.97 -38.05
CA LYS A 4 1.79 -49.62 -36.79
C LYS A 4 2.05 -48.14 -36.55
N LEU A 5 1.00 -47.32 -36.64
CA LEU A 5 1.02 -45.93 -36.21
C LEU A 5 1.15 -45.90 -34.71
N LEU A 6 2.33 -45.54 -34.19
CA LEU A 6 2.57 -45.29 -32.79
C LEU A 6 1.99 -43.92 -32.46
N VAL A 7 0.82 -43.89 -31.88
CA VAL A 7 0.25 -42.66 -31.32
C VAL A 7 1.04 -42.35 -30.04
N LEU A 8 2.00 -41.46 -30.18
CA LEU A 8 2.68 -40.88 -29.02
C LEU A 8 1.67 -39.93 -28.34
N ALA A 9 1.03 -40.42 -27.32
CA ALA A 9 0.27 -39.55 -26.42
C ALA A 9 1.27 -38.62 -25.72
N VAL A 10 1.43 -37.43 -26.26
CA VAL A 10 2.07 -36.34 -25.54
C VAL A 10 1.10 -35.93 -24.41
N VAL A 11 1.28 -36.56 -23.26
CA VAL A 11 0.71 -36.04 -22.02
C VAL A 11 1.37 -34.69 -21.83
N GLY A 12 0.67 -33.64 -22.26
CA GLY A 12 1.03 -32.29 -21.94
C GLY A 12 1.03 -32.14 -20.43
N MET A 13 2.20 -32.29 -19.85
CA MET A 13 2.47 -31.87 -18.50
C MET A 13 2.32 -30.35 -18.52
N LEU A 14 1.09 -29.89 -18.20
CA LEU A 14 0.83 -28.50 -17.93
C LEU A 14 1.63 -28.19 -16.66
N ALA A 15 2.89 -27.83 -16.85
CA ALA A 15 3.65 -27.17 -15.79
C ALA A 15 2.89 -25.86 -15.52
N VAL A 16 2.01 -25.92 -14.53
CA VAL A 16 1.60 -24.70 -13.83
C VAL A 16 2.91 -24.24 -13.19
N ALA A 17 3.66 -23.46 -13.94
CA ALA A 17 4.61 -22.54 -13.35
C ALA A 17 3.75 -21.66 -12.45
N ALA A 18 3.63 -22.03 -11.19
CA ALA A 18 3.41 -21.06 -10.15
C ALA A 18 4.57 -20.07 -10.35
N ALA A 19 4.31 -19.01 -11.10
CA ALA A 19 5.13 -17.83 -11.04
C ALA A 19 5.06 -17.45 -9.57
N ALA A 20 6.06 -17.88 -8.80
CA ALA A 20 6.43 -17.18 -7.62
C ALA A 20 6.65 -15.76 -8.13
N SER A 21 5.65 -14.91 -7.96
CA SER A 21 5.80 -13.49 -8.13
C SER A 21 6.90 -13.14 -7.14
N ALA A 22 8.14 -13.13 -7.62
CA ALA A 22 9.22 -12.51 -6.88
C ALA A 22 8.68 -11.12 -6.59
N ALA A 23 8.58 -10.79 -5.30
CA ALA A 23 8.11 -9.51 -4.84
C ALA A 23 8.90 -8.45 -5.61
N ARG A 24 8.28 -7.88 -6.62
CA ARG A 24 8.91 -6.93 -7.52
C ARG A 24 8.71 -5.59 -6.85
N LEU A 25 9.81 -4.95 -6.56
CA LEU A 25 9.78 -3.57 -6.10
C LEU A 25 9.38 -2.70 -7.29
N ASP A 26 8.20 -2.14 -7.26
CA ASP A 26 7.76 -1.18 -8.25
C ASP A 26 7.96 0.25 -7.73
N VAL A 27 8.41 1.14 -8.62
CA VAL A 27 8.59 2.56 -8.29
C VAL A 27 7.58 3.37 -9.09
N ILE A 28 6.70 4.07 -8.38
CA ILE A 28 5.58 4.82 -8.95
C ILE A 28 5.78 6.31 -8.69
N TYR A 29 5.55 7.12 -9.70
CA TYR A 29 5.66 8.58 -9.61
C TYR A 29 4.35 9.26 -9.99
N GLY A 30 3.93 10.19 -9.16
CA GLY A 30 2.91 11.18 -9.48
C GLY A 30 3.45 12.38 -10.27
N THR A 31 2.63 13.37 -10.41
CA THR A 31 2.90 14.61 -11.15
C THR A 31 3.13 15.81 -10.21
N ALA A 32 2.83 17.00 -10.62
CA ALA A 32 2.80 18.20 -9.78
C ALA A 32 1.35 18.66 -9.47
N GLY A 33 0.36 17.88 -9.83
CA GLY A 33 -1.05 18.12 -9.58
C GLY A 33 -1.66 16.97 -8.79
N ALA A 34 -2.90 17.13 -8.37
CA ALA A 34 -3.59 16.11 -7.58
C ALA A 34 -3.68 14.77 -8.33
N ASP A 35 -3.09 13.74 -7.75
CA ASP A 35 -3.01 12.39 -8.30
C ASP A 35 -3.75 11.36 -7.44
N THR A 36 -4.11 10.25 -8.06
CA THR A 36 -4.54 9.04 -7.36
C THR A 36 -3.61 7.90 -7.75
N LEU A 37 -2.75 7.49 -6.83
CA LEU A 37 -1.71 6.50 -7.06
C LEU A 37 -2.01 5.22 -6.29
N ALA A 38 -1.70 4.09 -6.90
CA ALA A 38 -1.88 2.80 -6.27
C ALA A 38 -0.70 1.87 -6.58
N GLY A 39 -0.16 1.25 -5.55
CA GLY A 39 0.83 0.19 -5.63
C GLY A 39 0.25 -1.14 -6.08
N THR A 40 1.03 -2.17 -5.91
CA THR A 40 0.73 -3.55 -6.30
C THR A 40 0.40 -4.41 -5.06
N THR A 41 0.65 -5.70 -5.12
CA THR A 41 0.61 -6.61 -3.97
C THR A 41 2.02 -6.96 -3.47
N GLY A 42 3.04 -6.30 -3.97
CA GLY A 42 4.42 -6.44 -3.58
C GLY A 42 4.94 -5.15 -2.95
N ALA A 43 6.16 -5.16 -2.47
CA ALA A 43 6.79 -3.96 -1.91
C ALA A 43 6.95 -2.88 -2.98
N ASP A 44 6.44 -1.69 -2.71
CA ASP A 44 6.44 -0.55 -3.64
C ASP A 44 7.12 0.69 -3.04
N VAL A 45 7.60 1.56 -3.91
CA VAL A 45 8.01 2.92 -3.53
C VAL A 45 7.21 3.91 -4.35
N ILE A 46 6.40 4.74 -3.68
CA ILE A 46 5.50 5.68 -4.34
C ILE A 46 5.89 7.11 -3.98
N TYR A 47 6.13 7.92 -5.00
CA TYR A 47 6.40 9.36 -4.87
C TYR A 47 5.25 10.15 -5.47
N ALA A 48 4.38 10.73 -4.65
CA ALA A 48 3.24 11.51 -5.14
C ALA A 48 3.67 12.89 -5.62
N ARG A 49 4.70 13.50 -5.02
CA ARG A 49 5.37 14.75 -5.38
C ARG A 49 4.68 16.00 -4.89
N ALA A 50 3.81 16.62 -5.71
CA ALA A 50 3.12 17.85 -5.32
C ALA A 50 1.67 17.79 -5.78
N GLY A 51 0.80 18.40 -4.99
CA GLY A 51 -0.65 18.33 -5.20
C GLY A 51 -1.32 17.84 -3.95
N GLY A 52 -2.62 17.74 -3.92
CA GLY A 52 -3.35 17.03 -2.88
C GLY A 52 -3.62 15.60 -3.37
N ASP A 53 -2.78 14.67 -2.96
CA ASP A 53 -2.72 13.35 -3.57
C ASP A 53 -3.44 12.28 -2.72
N THR A 54 -3.90 11.23 -3.39
CA THR A 54 -4.39 10.01 -2.72
C THR A 54 -3.47 8.86 -3.09
N VAL A 55 -2.80 8.28 -2.09
CA VAL A 55 -1.80 7.24 -2.27
C VAL A 55 -2.22 5.95 -1.57
N ARG A 56 -2.19 4.83 -2.27
CA ARG A 56 -2.49 3.50 -1.74
C ARG A 56 -1.33 2.54 -2.00
N GLY A 57 -0.73 1.98 -0.95
CA GLY A 57 0.31 0.95 -1.05
C GLY A 57 -0.30 -0.40 -1.45
N ARG A 58 -1.36 -0.82 -0.81
CA ARG A 58 -2.10 -2.08 -0.88
C ARG A 58 -1.52 -3.16 0.02
N ALA A 59 -0.72 -4.07 -0.52
CA ALA A 59 -0.12 -5.15 0.25
C ALA A 59 1.37 -5.22 -0.06
N GLY A 60 2.18 -5.54 0.93
CA GLY A 60 3.62 -5.53 0.81
C GLY A 60 4.24 -4.60 1.84
N ASN A 61 5.54 -4.46 1.82
CA ASN A 61 6.22 -3.50 2.67
C ASN A 61 6.53 -2.25 1.83
N ASP A 62 5.69 -1.25 1.95
CA ASP A 62 5.67 -0.10 1.06
C ASP A 62 6.36 1.14 1.65
N VAL A 63 6.87 1.99 0.77
CA VAL A 63 7.38 3.31 1.15
C VAL A 63 6.63 4.37 0.36
N LEU A 64 5.86 5.19 1.07
CA LEU A 64 5.00 6.21 0.49
C LEU A 64 5.53 7.60 0.80
N TYR A 65 5.67 8.44 -0.21
CA TYR A 65 6.01 9.85 -0.09
C TYR A 65 4.86 10.69 -0.66
N GLY A 66 4.16 11.45 0.19
CA GLY A 66 3.14 12.42 -0.22
C GLY A 66 3.81 13.60 -0.95
N GLY A 67 4.59 14.35 -0.25
CA GLY A 67 5.40 15.42 -0.85
C GLY A 67 4.94 16.80 -0.45
N ALA A 68 4.41 17.59 -1.36
CA ALA A 68 3.91 18.91 -1.05
C ALA A 68 2.43 19.04 -1.39
N GLY A 69 1.63 19.41 -0.42
CA GLY A 69 0.17 19.51 -0.55
C GLY A 69 -0.51 18.77 0.57
N ASN A 70 -1.82 18.66 0.51
CA ASN A 70 -2.59 17.96 1.54
C ASN A 70 -2.89 16.54 1.04
N ASP A 71 -2.16 15.58 1.53
CA ASP A 71 -2.16 14.21 1.03
C ASP A 71 -2.97 13.27 1.91
N VAL A 72 -3.53 12.24 1.30
CA VAL A 72 -4.21 11.13 2.00
C VAL A 72 -3.52 9.82 1.65
N MET A 73 -2.97 9.14 2.65
CA MET A 73 -2.14 7.97 2.44
C MET A 73 -2.71 6.73 3.13
N TRP A 74 -2.81 5.65 2.37
CA TRP A 74 -3.29 4.34 2.77
C TRP A 74 -2.20 3.31 2.46
N PRO A 75 -1.38 2.90 3.42
CA PRO A 75 -0.27 1.98 3.12
C PRO A 75 -0.78 0.58 2.80
N GLY A 76 -1.78 0.12 3.54
CA GLY A 76 -2.33 -1.22 3.40
C GLY A 76 -1.74 -2.20 4.40
N SER A 77 -1.51 -3.45 3.99
CA SER A 77 -0.99 -4.49 4.86
C SER A 77 0.50 -4.73 4.66
N GLY A 78 1.23 -4.87 5.75
CA GLY A 78 2.68 -5.06 5.79
C GLY A 78 3.36 -4.14 6.76
N VAL A 79 4.69 -4.07 6.69
CA VAL A 79 5.48 -3.09 7.44
C VAL A 79 5.75 -1.90 6.54
N ASP A 80 5.03 -0.83 6.75
CA ASP A 80 5.03 0.30 5.84
C ASP A 80 5.71 1.54 6.42
N VAL A 81 6.19 2.39 5.53
CA VAL A 81 6.77 3.68 5.89
C VAL A 81 6.08 4.78 5.09
N GLN A 82 5.53 5.76 5.79
CA GLN A 82 4.84 6.89 5.20
C GLN A 82 5.55 8.19 5.58
N TYR A 83 5.75 9.03 4.57
CA TYR A 83 6.21 10.41 4.73
C TYR A 83 5.15 11.33 4.14
N GLY A 84 4.41 12.07 4.99
CA GLY A 84 3.40 13.04 4.55
C GLY A 84 4.04 14.13 3.70
N GLY A 85 4.96 14.84 4.28
CA GLY A 85 5.69 15.91 3.60
C GLY A 85 5.28 17.27 4.12
N THR A 86 5.00 18.21 3.25
CA THR A 86 4.56 19.56 3.64
C THR A 86 3.09 19.78 3.28
N GLY A 87 2.31 20.25 4.22
CA GLY A 87 0.88 20.46 4.06
C GLY A 87 0.12 19.85 5.23
N ASN A 88 -1.17 19.71 5.12
CA ASN A 88 -1.97 19.07 6.15
C ASN A 88 -2.37 17.67 5.66
N ASP A 89 -1.67 16.67 6.16
CA ASP A 89 -1.74 15.31 5.66
C ASP A 89 -2.60 14.40 6.53
N VAL A 90 -3.14 13.35 5.92
CA VAL A 90 -3.86 12.28 6.62
C VAL A 90 -3.18 10.95 6.31
N LEU A 91 -2.54 10.36 7.31
CA LEU A 91 -1.82 9.11 7.21
C LEU A 91 -2.57 8.01 7.96
N HIS A 92 -2.89 6.92 7.26
CA HIS A 92 -3.59 5.78 7.84
C HIS A 92 -2.61 4.65 8.18
N ALA A 93 -2.86 3.96 9.30
CA ALA A 93 -2.27 2.67 9.66
C ALA A 93 -3.42 1.80 10.19
N LEU A 94 -4.23 1.29 9.27
CA LEU A 94 -5.50 0.62 9.57
C LEU A 94 -5.50 -0.87 9.23
N ALA A 95 -4.37 -1.42 8.77
CA ALA A 95 -4.26 -2.86 8.56
C ALA A 95 -4.24 -3.56 9.94
N ASN A 96 -5.19 -4.44 10.17
CA ASN A 96 -5.23 -5.23 11.40
C ASN A 96 -4.35 -6.49 11.26
N ASP A 97 -3.09 -6.28 10.89
CA ASP A 97 -2.11 -7.35 10.63
C ASP A 97 -1.02 -7.45 11.71
N ASN A 98 -1.10 -6.59 12.72
CA ASN A 98 -0.16 -6.50 13.84
C ASN A 98 1.29 -6.24 13.39
N GLN A 99 1.47 -5.56 12.26
CA GLN A 99 2.75 -5.13 11.74
C GLN A 99 3.04 -3.67 12.13
N PRO A 100 4.29 -3.33 12.46
CA PRO A 100 4.62 -1.98 12.91
C PRO A 100 4.84 -1.03 11.73
N ASP A 101 3.92 -0.12 11.50
CA ASP A 101 4.08 0.96 10.54
C ASP A 101 4.84 2.16 11.10
N ILE A 102 5.45 2.91 10.23
CA ILE A 102 6.14 4.17 10.55
C ILE A 102 5.49 5.31 9.78
N LEU A 103 4.98 6.29 10.53
CA LEU A 103 4.34 7.49 9.99
C LEU A 103 5.16 8.72 10.39
N ASP A 104 5.76 9.38 9.41
CA ASP A 104 6.38 10.70 9.55
C ASP A 104 5.50 11.72 8.84
N CYS A 105 4.69 12.44 9.60
CA CYS A 105 3.71 13.35 9.03
C CYS A 105 4.37 14.57 8.39
N GLY A 106 5.40 15.11 9.03
CA GLY A 106 6.15 16.24 8.48
C GLY A 106 5.68 17.60 9.00
N PRO A 107 5.99 18.69 8.28
CA PRO A 107 5.52 20.02 8.62
C PRO A 107 4.10 20.30 8.16
N GLY A 108 3.20 20.61 9.10
CA GLY A 108 1.81 20.93 8.80
C GLY A 108 0.92 20.81 10.03
N PHE A 109 -0.35 20.64 9.81
CA PHE A 109 -1.29 20.18 10.82
C PHE A 109 -1.85 18.83 10.37
N ASP A 110 -1.21 17.77 10.84
CA ASP A 110 -1.33 16.44 10.30
C ASP A 110 -2.11 15.50 11.20
N THR A 111 -2.79 14.53 10.59
CA THR A 111 -3.60 13.54 11.27
C THR A 111 -3.10 12.13 11.00
N ALA A 112 -2.72 11.40 12.02
CA ALA A 112 -2.51 9.97 11.96
C ALA A 112 -3.77 9.23 12.42
N ILE A 113 -4.25 8.29 11.62
CA ILE A 113 -5.40 7.43 11.92
C ILE A 113 -4.91 6.00 12.08
N VAL A 114 -5.00 5.46 13.29
CA VAL A 114 -4.42 4.18 13.66
C VAL A 114 -5.46 3.30 14.40
N ILE A 115 -5.27 1.99 14.38
CA ILE A 115 -6.05 1.08 15.21
C ILE A 115 -5.55 1.13 16.65
N GLU A 116 -6.43 0.99 17.63
CA GLU A 116 -6.12 1.13 19.07
C GLU A 116 -4.93 0.30 19.56
N HIS A 117 -4.72 -0.87 19.00
CA HIS A 117 -3.68 -1.81 19.43
C HIS A 117 -2.55 -1.97 18.39
N ASP A 118 -2.55 -1.15 17.34
CA ASP A 118 -1.53 -1.18 16.31
C ASP A 118 -0.19 -0.70 16.88
N PRO A 119 0.92 -1.41 16.61
CA PRO A 119 2.25 -1.02 17.04
C PRO A 119 2.86 0.14 16.22
N ALA A 120 2.07 0.84 15.42
CA ALA A 120 2.51 1.97 14.60
C ALA A 120 3.29 3.02 15.39
N ARG A 121 4.33 3.54 14.78
CA ARG A 121 5.16 4.64 15.31
C ARG A 121 4.94 5.88 14.47
N PHE A 122 4.68 6.99 15.13
CA PHE A 122 4.41 8.27 14.44
C PHE A 122 5.26 9.39 14.99
N ARG A 123 5.58 10.34 14.13
CA ARG A 123 6.33 11.55 14.42
C ARG A 123 5.77 12.72 13.61
N GLY A 124 5.74 13.91 14.21
CA GLY A 124 5.29 15.13 13.53
C GLY A 124 3.80 15.15 13.21
N CYS A 125 2.98 14.32 13.84
CA CYS A 125 1.53 14.34 13.68
C CYS A 125 0.90 15.06 14.88
N GLU A 126 0.16 16.14 14.62
CA GLU A 126 -0.47 16.95 15.68
C GLU A 126 -1.74 16.30 16.21
N GLN A 127 -2.42 15.53 15.37
CA GLN A 127 -3.61 14.80 15.75
C GLN A 127 -3.42 13.30 15.54
N ILE A 128 -3.80 12.50 16.56
CA ILE A 128 -3.79 11.05 16.47
C ILE A 128 -5.18 10.55 16.80
N LEU A 129 -5.83 9.97 15.79
CA LEU A 129 -7.13 9.35 15.95
C LEU A 129 -6.95 7.83 16.07
N ARG A 130 -7.39 7.27 17.19
CA ARG A 130 -7.37 5.83 17.45
C ARG A 130 -8.75 5.25 17.23
N LEU A 131 -8.86 4.29 16.36
CA LEU A 131 -10.11 3.61 16.02
C LEU A 131 -10.11 2.19 16.60
N SER A 132 -11.28 1.73 17.00
CA SER A 132 -11.50 0.31 17.23
C SER A 132 -11.34 -0.47 15.91
N PRO A 133 -11.05 -1.78 15.96
CA PRO A 133 -10.96 -2.59 14.73
C PRO A 133 -12.21 -2.54 13.85
N GLU A 134 -13.39 -2.39 14.45
CA GLU A 134 -14.67 -2.29 13.73
C GLU A 134 -14.80 -0.95 13.00
N GLU A 135 -14.45 0.16 13.66
CA GLU A 135 -14.45 1.49 13.04
C GLU A 135 -13.41 1.60 11.94
N ALA A 136 -12.23 1.03 12.15
CA ALA A 136 -11.16 0.97 11.14
C ALA A 136 -11.60 0.20 9.89
N ALA A 137 -12.23 -0.96 10.06
CA ALA A 137 -12.77 -1.75 8.96
C ALA A 137 -13.87 -1.01 8.18
N ALA A 138 -14.75 -0.27 8.88
CA ALA A 138 -15.78 0.55 8.26
C ALA A 138 -15.19 1.70 7.44
N LEU A 139 -14.14 2.35 7.95
CA LEU A 139 -13.44 3.43 7.28
C LEU A 139 -12.71 2.92 6.03
N ALA A 140 -11.96 1.83 6.13
CA ALA A 140 -11.26 1.21 5.01
C ALA A 140 -12.24 0.82 3.89
N ALA A 141 -13.38 0.22 4.22
CA ALA A 141 -14.43 -0.12 3.25
C ALA A 141 -15.01 1.11 2.53
N SER A 142 -15.12 2.25 3.21
CA SER A 142 -15.60 3.51 2.61
C SER A 142 -14.55 4.22 1.77
N GLY A 143 -13.26 4.05 2.09
CA GLY A 143 -12.13 4.65 1.38
C GLY A 143 -11.70 3.92 0.11
N GLY A 144 -12.31 2.77 -0.19
CA GLY A 144 -12.06 2.04 -1.43
C GLY A 144 -10.77 1.19 -1.41
N ASP A 145 -10.41 0.66 -0.26
CA ASP A 145 -9.45 -0.43 -0.13
C ASP A 145 -10.12 -1.75 -0.53
N SER A 146 -10.27 -1.98 -1.82
CA SER A 146 -10.77 -3.25 -2.40
C SER A 146 -10.03 -3.56 -3.68
#